data_5639fe029210d936dd72d7ea3aca7f37
#
_entry.id   5639fe029210d936dd72d7ea3aca7f37
#
_cell.length_a   1.000
_cell.length_b   1.000
_cell.length_c   1.000
_cell.angle_alpha   90.00
_cell.angle_beta   90.00
_cell.angle_gamma   90.00
#
_symmetry.space_group_name_H-M   'P 1'
#
loop_
_entity.id
_entity.type
_entity.pdbx_description
1 polymer ?
#
loop_
_entity_poly.entity_id
_entity_poly.type
_entity_poly.pdbx_seq_one_letter_code
_entity_poly.pdbx_strand_id
1 'polypeptide(L)'
;SLKMVLYMAITMLFGNQKVDFQATINRNQYFIMPNFDLTADRINQIKEKMKEIIDRDLAIEKRTLSVDEATMYYQKSGDLDKLQNMANRIKSYTNMYFCDGLYNNFYGVLVPQTGYLKVFDLRPFRDGAILVSPGKDGAPSQIRDSRLIDAVEEFYKFKKILGISNIGALNEKILKNNLIDMIQVSEAIHQ
;
A
#
# COMPACT_ATOMS: atom_id res chain seq x y z
N SER A 1 9.39 1.23 -4.68
CA SER A 1 9.19 1.03 -6.14
C SER A 1 8.38 -0.24 -6.43
N LEU A 2 8.73 -1.41 -5.86
CA LEU A 2 7.98 -2.67 -6.09
C LEU A 2 6.47 -2.54 -5.82
N LYS A 3 6.05 -1.74 -4.82
CA LYS A 3 4.63 -1.46 -4.57
C LYS A 3 3.92 -0.83 -5.79
N MET A 4 4.60 0.03 -6.55
CA MET A 4 4.02 0.63 -7.77
C MET A 4 3.70 -0.46 -8.80
N VAL A 5 4.66 -1.35 -9.07
CA VAL A 5 4.49 -2.47 -10.01
C VAL A 5 3.41 -3.45 -9.51
N LEU A 6 3.35 -3.71 -8.20
CA LEU A 6 2.29 -4.53 -7.60
C LEU A 6 0.90 -3.93 -7.84
N TYR A 7 0.72 -2.62 -7.60
CA TYR A 7 -0.55 -1.93 -7.88
C TYR A 7 -0.92 -1.98 -9.37
N MET A 8 0.06 -1.79 -10.26
CA MET A 8 -0.15 -1.90 -11.71
C MET A 8 -0.63 -3.30 -12.08
N ALA A 9 0.06 -4.34 -11.60
CA ALA A 9 -0.29 -5.73 -11.89
C ALA A 9 -1.70 -6.08 -11.39
N ILE A 10 -2.04 -5.70 -10.15
CA ILE A 10 -3.37 -5.93 -9.58
C ILE A 10 -4.44 -5.19 -10.40
N THR A 11 -4.21 -3.91 -10.72
CA THR A 11 -5.18 -3.10 -11.48
C THR A 11 -5.40 -3.66 -12.88
N MET A 12 -4.35 -4.13 -13.56
CA MET A 12 -4.45 -4.72 -14.89
C MET A 12 -5.19 -6.06 -14.89
N LEU A 13 -5.04 -6.88 -13.83
CA LEU A 13 -5.66 -8.21 -13.76
C LEU A 13 -7.08 -8.18 -13.20
N PHE A 14 -7.32 -7.36 -12.19
CA PHE A 14 -8.53 -7.45 -11.35
C PHE A 14 -9.26 -6.11 -11.18
N GLY A 15 -8.83 -5.07 -11.89
CA GLY A 15 -9.34 -3.71 -11.70
C GLY A 15 -8.83 -3.07 -10.42
N ASN A 16 -9.47 -1.98 -10.01
CA ASN A 16 -9.07 -1.27 -8.80
C ASN A 16 -9.49 -2.05 -7.56
N GLN A 17 -8.55 -2.78 -6.97
CA GLN A 17 -8.73 -3.49 -5.71
C GLN A 17 -8.01 -2.77 -4.57
N LYS A 18 -8.61 -2.79 -3.39
CA LYS A 18 -7.97 -2.26 -2.19
C LYS A 18 -6.82 -3.17 -1.78
N VAL A 19 -5.62 -2.60 -1.67
CA VAL A 19 -4.43 -3.27 -1.14
C VAL A 19 -4.04 -2.61 0.17
N ASP A 20 -4.13 -3.34 1.27
CA ASP A 20 -3.84 -2.85 2.61
C ASP A 20 -2.52 -3.44 3.11
N PHE A 21 -1.48 -2.59 3.15
CA PHE A 21 -0.16 -2.98 3.65
C PHE A 21 -0.16 -2.98 5.17
N GLN A 22 -0.07 -4.16 5.75
CA GLN A 22 -0.17 -4.41 7.19
C GLN A 22 1.16 -4.20 7.91
N ALA A 23 2.26 -4.72 7.36
CA ALA A 23 3.57 -4.69 8.03
C ALA A 23 4.72 -4.62 7.04
N THR A 24 5.84 -4.09 7.55
CA THR A 24 7.15 -4.19 6.90
C THR A 24 8.06 -5.09 7.75
N ILE A 25 8.46 -6.23 7.19
CA ILE A 25 9.27 -7.25 7.88
C ILE A 25 10.57 -7.40 7.12
N ASN A 26 11.69 -6.95 7.69
CA ASN A 26 12.99 -7.04 7.03
C ASN A 26 12.99 -6.54 5.57
N ARG A 27 12.39 -5.37 5.31
CA ARG A 27 12.15 -4.75 3.99
C ARG A 27 11.04 -5.39 3.15
N ASN A 28 10.52 -6.56 3.53
CA ASN A 28 9.41 -7.21 2.86
C ASN A 28 8.09 -6.57 3.31
N GLN A 29 7.10 -6.56 2.42
CA GLN A 29 5.83 -5.91 2.67
C GLN A 29 4.73 -6.97 2.76
N TYR A 30 4.20 -7.21 3.95
CA TYR A 30 3.00 -8.00 4.12
C TYR A 30 1.77 -7.16 3.80
N PHE A 31 0.86 -7.69 3.01
CA PHE A 31 -0.39 -7.02 2.67
C PHE A 31 -1.55 -8.01 2.55
N ILE A 32 -2.74 -7.47 2.74
CA ILE A 32 -4.01 -8.15 2.48
C ILE A 32 -4.80 -7.37 1.43
N MET A 33 -5.78 -8.03 0.84
CA MET A 33 -6.75 -7.40 -0.06
C MET A 33 -8.16 -7.62 0.53
N PRO A 34 -8.69 -6.65 1.31
CA PRO A 34 -9.99 -6.78 1.92
C PRO A 34 -11.08 -7.01 0.86
N ASN A 35 -11.99 -7.95 1.10
CA ASN A 35 -13.08 -8.32 0.18
C ASN A 35 -12.61 -8.93 -1.16
N PHE A 36 -11.36 -9.38 -1.26
CA PHE A 36 -10.83 -10.08 -2.43
C PHE A 36 -10.14 -11.38 -1.97
N ASP A 37 -10.58 -12.48 -2.53
CA ASP A 37 -10.00 -13.79 -2.23
C ASP A 37 -8.64 -13.94 -2.92
N LEU A 38 -7.56 -13.77 -2.16
CA LEU A 38 -6.18 -13.79 -2.63
C LEU A 38 -5.61 -15.23 -2.59
N THR A 39 -6.12 -16.09 -3.48
CA THR A 39 -5.65 -17.47 -3.62
C THR A 39 -4.20 -17.56 -4.09
N ALA A 40 -3.55 -18.70 -3.88
CA ALA A 40 -2.18 -18.95 -4.36
C ALA A 40 -2.07 -18.78 -5.90
N ASP A 41 -3.08 -19.19 -6.67
CA ASP A 41 -3.11 -19.00 -8.13
C ASP A 41 -3.17 -17.52 -8.51
N ARG A 42 -3.98 -16.73 -7.83
CA ARG A 42 -4.06 -15.28 -8.06
C ARG A 42 -2.76 -14.58 -7.69
N ILE A 43 -2.10 -14.99 -6.60
CA ILE A 43 -0.78 -14.50 -6.23
C ILE A 43 0.24 -14.80 -7.32
N ASN A 44 0.23 -16.00 -7.88
CA ASN A 44 1.09 -16.35 -9.01
C ASN A 44 0.78 -15.53 -10.27
N GLN A 45 -0.50 -15.31 -10.60
CA GLN A 45 -0.89 -14.43 -11.71
C GLN A 45 -0.37 -12.99 -11.50
N ILE A 46 -0.50 -12.44 -10.29
CA ILE A 46 0.04 -11.12 -9.96
C ILE A 46 1.57 -11.10 -10.13
N LYS A 47 2.25 -12.12 -9.62
CA LYS A 47 3.72 -12.25 -9.73
C LYS A 47 4.18 -12.27 -11.18
N GLU A 48 3.55 -13.07 -12.03
CA GLU A 48 3.88 -13.14 -13.47
C GLU A 48 3.57 -11.81 -14.18
N LYS A 49 2.45 -11.17 -13.87
CA LYS A 49 2.14 -9.83 -14.39
C LYS A 49 3.15 -8.77 -13.93
N MET A 50 3.63 -8.84 -12.70
CA MET A 50 4.70 -7.96 -12.23
C MET A 50 5.99 -8.16 -13.03
N LYS A 51 6.38 -9.41 -13.34
CA LYS A 51 7.55 -9.69 -14.18
C LYS A 51 7.38 -9.09 -15.58
N GLU A 52 6.21 -9.30 -16.21
CA GLU A 52 5.90 -8.71 -17.51
C GLU A 52 6.04 -7.19 -17.52
N ILE A 53 5.52 -6.50 -16.49
CA ILE A 53 5.65 -5.04 -16.35
C ILE A 53 7.12 -4.62 -16.18
N ILE A 54 7.90 -5.38 -15.42
CA ILE A 54 9.32 -5.11 -15.20
C ILE A 54 10.12 -5.30 -16.48
N ASP A 55 9.83 -6.36 -17.24
CA ASP A 55 10.52 -6.67 -18.50
C ASP A 55 10.22 -5.64 -19.61
N ARG A 56 9.07 -4.95 -19.53
CA ARG A 56 8.74 -3.81 -20.43
C ARG A 56 9.58 -2.57 -20.15
N ASP A 57 10.30 -2.50 -19.05
CA ASP A 57 11.19 -1.38 -18.64
C ASP A 57 10.54 0.01 -18.73
N LEU A 58 9.36 0.14 -18.14
CA LEU A 58 8.54 1.34 -18.21
C LEU A 58 9.09 2.47 -17.34
N ALA A 59 9.03 3.71 -17.84
CA ALA A 59 9.40 4.89 -17.07
C ALA A 59 8.45 5.14 -15.90
N ILE A 60 9.03 5.47 -14.74
CA ILE A 60 8.30 5.89 -13.53
C ILE A 60 8.64 7.37 -13.30
N GLU A 61 7.67 8.24 -13.54
CA GLU A 61 7.83 9.68 -13.46
C GLU A 61 7.18 10.25 -12.21
N LYS A 62 7.86 11.16 -11.53
CA LYS A 62 7.26 11.96 -10.48
C LYS A 62 6.60 13.18 -11.09
N ARG A 63 5.30 13.34 -10.90
CA ARG A 63 4.50 14.46 -11.40
C ARG A 63 3.85 15.22 -10.25
N THR A 64 3.79 16.54 -10.38
CA THR A 64 3.03 17.40 -9.46
C THR A 64 1.67 17.67 -10.09
N LEU A 65 0.62 17.29 -9.38
CA LEU A 65 -0.77 17.54 -9.77
C LEU A 65 -1.40 18.52 -8.77
N SER A 66 -2.39 19.29 -9.23
CA SER A 66 -3.29 19.98 -8.31
C SER A 66 -4.10 18.97 -7.48
N VAL A 67 -4.61 19.39 -6.34
CA VAL A 67 -5.49 18.52 -5.53
C VAL A 67 -6.75 18.16 -6.31
N ASP A 68 -7.27 19.08 -7.13
CA ASP A 68 -8.45 18.83 -7.96
C ASP A 68 -8.19 17.73 -9.00
N GLU A 69 -7.07 17.79 -9.74
CA GLU A 69 -6.69 16.75 -10.70
C GLU A 69 -6.51 15.38 -10.03
N ALA A 70 -5.83 15.34 -8.87
CA ALA A 70 -5.65 14.12 -8.10
C ALA A 70 -6.99 13.56 -7.59
N THR A 71 -7.88 14.45 -7.15
CA THR A 71 -9.24 14.09 -6.69
C THR A 71 -10.04 13.49 -7.84
N MET A 72 -10.05 14.12 -9.01
CA MET A 72 -10.73 13.61 -10.20
C MET A 72 -10.17 12.22 -10.61
N TYR A 73 -8.86 12.04 -10.55
CA TYR A 73 -8.24 10.75 -10.83
C TYR A 73 -8.72 9.66 -9.86
N TYR A 74 -8.71 9.93 -8.53
CA TYR A 74 -9.13 8.97 -7.53
C TYR A 74 -10.65 8.71 -7.56
N GLN A 75 -11.47 9.71 -7.92
CA GLN A 75 -12.90 9.51 -8.16
C GLN A 75 -13.13 8.54 -9.33
N LYS A 76 -12.44 8.74 -10.45
CA LYS A 76 -12.54 7.87 -11.62
C LYS A 76 -12.02 6.46 -11.35
N SER A 77 -10.96 6.31 -10.56
CA SER A 77 -10.41 5.01 -10.19
C SER A 77 -11.18 4.31 -9.06
N GLY A 78 -12.08 5.01 -8.35
CA GLY A 78 -12.85 4.46 -7.23
C GLY A 78 -12.04 4.23 -5.94
N ASP A 79 -10.89 4.89 -5.78
CA ASP A 79 -10.03 4.75 -4.58
C ASP A 79 -10.50 5.70 -3.47
N LEU A 80 -11.51 5.26 -2.72
CA LEU A 80 -12.16 6.06 -1.67
C LEU A 80 -11.23 6.50 -0.55
N ASP A 81 -10.28 5.64 -0.16
CA ASP A 81 -9.31 5.97 0.91
C ASP A 81 -8.41 7.13 0.50
N LYS A 82 -7.94 7.14 -0.74
CA LYS A 82 -7.11 8.23 -1.26
C LYS A 82 -7.94 9.50 -1.54
N LEU A 83 -9.19 9.33 -1.93
CA LEU A 83 -10.12 10.44 -2.09
C LEU A 83 -10.31 11.18 -0.76
N GLN A 84 -10.56 10.44 0.33
CA GLN A 84 -10.69 11.01 1.68
C GLN A 84 -9.40 11.73 2.11
N ASN A 85 -8.24 11.21 1.77
CA ASN A 85 -6.95 11.86 2.04
C ASN A 85 -6.77 13.16 1.26
N MET A 86 -7.32 13.28 0.05
CA MET A 86 -7.28 14.52 -0.74
C MET A 86 -8.21 15.59 -0.15
N ALA A 87 -9.41 15.22 0.30
CA ALA A 87 -10.40 16.15 0.87
C ALA A 87 -9.88 16.93 2.10
N ASN A 88 -9.00 16.33 2.89
CA ASN A 88 -8.44 16.93 4.10
C ASN A 88 -7.04 17.56 3.90
N ARG A 89 -6.65 17.80 2.65
CA ARG A 89 -5.31 18.29 2.32
C ARG A 89 -5.24 19.81 2.39
N ILE A 90 -4.28 20.34 3.15
CA ILE A 90 -4.06 21.80 3.30
C ILE A 90 -3.36 22.39 2.07
N LYS A 91 -2.45 21.61 1.43
CA LYS A 91 -1.71 22.06 0.25
C LYS A 91 -2.56 21.94 -1.01
N SER A 92 -2.48 22.89 -1.91
CA SER A 92 -3.19 22.92 -3.19
C SER A 92 -2.62 21.96 -4.26
N TYR A 93 -1.51 21.29 -3.98
CA TYR A 93 -0.86 20.35 -4.89
C TYR A 93 -0.42 19.07 -4.19
N THR A 94 -0.20 18.02 -4.97
CA THR A 94 0.32 16.73 -4.51
C THR A 94 1.31 16.15 -5.52
N ASN A 95 2.35 15.50 -4.99
CA ASN A 95 3.28 14.75 -5.84
C ASN A 95 2.77 13.32 -5.99
N MET A 96 2.64 12.86 -7.21
CA MET A 96 2.25 11.50 -7.56
C MET A 96 3.27 10.89 -8.50
N TYR A 97 3.38 9.57 -8.47
CA TYR A 97 4.17 8.83 -9.45
C TYR A 97 3.24 8.32 -10.55
N PHE A 98 3.68 8.50 -11.79
CA PHE A 98 2.99 8.06 -12.99
C PHE A 98 3.78 6.93 -13.66
N CYS A 99 3.10 5.87 -14.07
CA CYS A 99 3.67 4.80 -14.88
C CYS A 99 2.54 4.17 -15.72
N ASP A 100 2.69 4.19 -17.04
CA ASP A 100 1.80 3.53 -18.01
C ASP A 100 0.30 3.77 -17.73
N GLY A 101 -0.11 5.03 -17.57
CA GLY A 101 -1.51 5.41 -17.34
C GLY A 101 -1.98 5.36 -15.88
N LEU A 102 -1.18 4.81 -14.97
CA LEU A 102 -1.53 4.70 -13.55
C LEU A 102 -0.81 5.76 -12.72
N TYR A 103 -1.58 6.50 -11.92
CA TYR A 103 -1.03 7.38 -10.89
C TYR A 103 -1.14 6.74 -9.52
N ASN A 104 -0.11 6.93 -8.69
CA ASN A 104 -0.17 6.57 -7.29
C ASN A 104 0.71 7.47 -6.43
N ASN A 105 0.37 7.62 -5.16
CA ASN A 105 1.14 8.43 -4.21
C ASN A 105 2.03 7.51 -3.38
N PHE A 106 3.33 7.82 -3.34
CA PHE A 106 4.31 7.13 -2.52
C PHE A 106 5.21 8.14 -1.81
N TYR A 107 5.59 7.81 -0.58
CA TYR A 107 6.61 8.53 0.15
C TYR A 107 8.01 8.09 -0.32
N GLY A 108 8.90 9.07 -0.49
CA GLY A 108 10.27 8.83 -0.91
C GLY A 108 10.46 8.80 -2.42
N VAL A 109 11.63 8.34 -2.85
CA VAL A 109 12.05 8.28 -4.25
C VAL A 109 11.83 6.88 -4.79
N LEU A 110 11.21 6.77 -5.95
CA LEU A 110 11.12 5.52 -6.71
C LEU A 110 12.25 5.44 -7.73
N VAL A 111 12.55 4.22 -8.19
CA VAL A 111 13.45 4.00 -9.32
C VAL A 111 12.89 4.64 -10.60
N PRO A 112 13.74 5.10 -11.52
CA PRO A 112 13.28 5.79 -12.73
C PRO A 112 12.55 4.89 -13.73
N GLN A 113 12.83 3.58 -13.70
CA GLN A 113 12.25 2.61 -14.63
C GLN A 113 11.97 1.28 -13.93
N THR A 114 10.97 0.55 -14.42
CA THR A 114 10.58 -0.74 -13.82
C THR A 114 11.64 -1.82 -13.97
N GLY A 115 12.48 -1.76 -15.01
CA GLY A 115 13.55 -2.72 -15.29
C GLY A 115 14.63 -2.83 -14.20
N TYR A 116 14.73 -1.86 -13.29
CA TYR A 116 15.61 -1.96 -12.11
C TYR A 116 15.09 -2.95 -11.05
N LEU A 117 13.84 -3.42 -11.16
CA LEU A 117 13.16 -4.19 -10.12
C LEU A 117 13.17 -5.72 -10.37
N LYS A 118 14.17 -6.22 -11.09
CA LYS A 118 14.25 -7.63 -11.53
C LYS A 118 14.27 -8.64 -10.38
N VAL A 119 14.79 -8.25 -9.22
CA VAL A 119 14.90 -9.14 -8.05
C VAL A 119 13.78 -8.86 -7.08
N PHE A 120 12.80 -9.73 -7.06
CA PHE A 120 11.69 -9.72 -6.10
C PHE A 120 11.07 -11.11 -6.03
N ASP A 121 10.20 -11.31 -5.05
CA ASP A 121 9.31 -12.45 -4.99
C ASP A 121 7.94 -12.02 -4.42
N LEU A 122 6.91 -12.80 -4.73
CA LEU A 122 5.58 -12.64 -4.17
C LEU A 122 5.10 -14.01 -3.72
N ARG A 123 4.80 -14.15 -2.43
CA ARG A 123 4.46 -15.44 -1.81
C ARG A 123 3.15 -15.34 -1.04
N PRO A 124 2.34 -16.41 -1.01
CA PRO A 124 1.26 -16.52 -0.03
C PRO A 124 1.81 -16.37 1.39
N PHE A 125 1.09 -15.64 2.22
CA PHE A 125 1.48 -15.45 3.61
C PHE A 125 0.23 -15.14 4.44
N ARG A 126 -0.11 -16.05 5.40
CA ARG A 126 -1.31 -15.96 6.23
C ARG A 126 -2.58 -15.76 5.36
N ASP A 127 -3.41 -14.77 5.68
CA ASP A 127 -4.61 -14.37 4.94
C ASP A 127 -4.35 -13.39 3.77
N GLY A 128 -3.10 -13.22 3.39
CA GLY A 128 -2.68 -12.30 2.33
C GLY A 128 -1.45 -12.79 1.57
N ALA A 129 -0.59 -11.84 1.21
CA ALA A 129 0.68 -12.10 0.55
C ALA A 129 1.81 -11.23 1.08
N ILE A 130 3.03 -11.69 0.87
CA ILE A 130 4.23 -10.92 1.16
C ILE A 130 5.00 -10.61 -0.10
N LEU A 131 5.20 -9.32 -0.34
CA LEU A 131 6.07 -8.80 -1.40
C LEU A 131 7.50 -8.77 -0.88
N VAL A 132 8.34 -9.64 -1.42
CA VAL A 132 9.72 -9.84 -0.99
C VAL A 132 10.66 -8.96 -1.79
N SER A 133 11.44 -8.16 -1.09
CA SER A 133 12.46 -7.26 -1.66
C SER A 133 13.81 -7.96 -1.75
N PRO A 134 14.78 -7.44 -2.56
CA PRO A 134 16.14 -7.96 -2.60
C PRO A 134 16.81 -7.94 -1.23
N GLY A 135 17.48 -9.03 -0.88
CA GLY A 135 18.39 -9.11 0.25
C GLY A 135 19.72 -8.40 -0.02
N LYS A 136 20.62 -8.43 0.95
CA LYS A 136 21.98 -7.87 0.80
C LYS A 136 22.85 -8.63 -0.20
N ASP A 137 22.53 -9.89 -0.42
CA ASP A 137 23.16 -10.82 -1.37
C ASP A 137 22.61 -10.71 -2.79
N GLY A 138 21.66 -9.78 -3.05
CA GLY A 138 21.02 -9.61 -4.33
C GLY A 138 19.96 -10.67 -4.66
N ALA A 139 19.71 -11.64 -3.76
CA ALA A 139 18.62 -12.60 -3.89
C ALA A 139 17.37 -12.13 -3.13
N PRO A 140 16.17 -12.69 -3.36
CA PRO A 140 15.00 -12.37 -2.55
C PRO A 140 15.25 -12.68 -1.07
N SER A 141 14.97 -11.72 -0.19
CA SER A 141 15.29 -11.84 1.23
C SER A 141 14.49 -12.94 1.93
N GLN A 142 15.05 -13.54 2.97
CA GLN A 142 14.37 -14.55 3.79
C GLN A 142 13.56 -13.86 4.91
N ILE A 143 12.37 -14.40 5.20
CA ILE A 143 11.54 -13.97 6.32
C ILE A 143 11.94 -14.82 7.52
N ARG A 144 12.63 -14.22 8.50
CA ARG A 144 13.20 -14.96 9.64
C ARG A 144 12.42 -14.80 10.95
N ASP A 145 11.52 -13.84 11.07
CA ASP A 145 10.82 -13.56 12.34
C ASP A 145 9.32 -13.31 12.12
N SER A 146 8.49 -14.17 12.73
CA SER A 146 7.04 -14.04 12.72
C SER A 146 6.48 -13.24 13.89
N ARG A 147 7.24 -13.06 14.99
CA ARG A 147 6.76 -12.38 16.21
C ARG A 147 6.38 -10.93 15.97
N LEU A 148 7.13 -10.23 15.10
CA LEU A 148 6.78 -8.87 14.70
C LEU A 148 5.42 -8.82 14.01
N ILE A 149 5.07 -9.86 13.28
CA ILE A 149 3.78 -9.95 12.56
C ILE A 149 2.65 -10.12 13.56
N ASP A 150 2.84 -10.97 14.58
CA ASP A 150 1.82 -11.20 15.63
C ASP A 150 1.50 -9.89 16.37
N ALA A 151 2.53 -9.11 16.74
CA ALA A 151 2.37 -7.80 17.35
C ALA A 151 1.66 -6.79 16.43
N VAL A 152 1.98 -6.82 15.13
CA VAL A 152 1.33 -5.97 14.13
C VAL A 152 -0.13 -6.35 13.95
N GLU A 153 -0.48 -7.63 13.94
CA GLU A 153 -1.88 -8.08 13.84
C GLU A 153 -2.70 -7.67 15.06
N GLU A 154 -2.14 -7.74 16.27
CA GLU A 154 -2.79 -7.21 17.48
C GLU A 154 -3.05 -5.71 17.35
N PHE A 155 -2.07 -4.94 16.86
CA PHE A 155 -2.23 -3.52 16.60
C PHE A 155 -3.34 -3.23 15.55
N TYR A 156 -3.47 -4.05 14.51
CA TYR A 156 -4.53 -3.89 13.52
C TYR A 156 -5.91 -4.23 14.06
N LYS A 157 -6.05 -5.26 14.90
CA LYS A 157 -7.30 -5.55 15.63
C LYS A 157 -7.71 -4.33 16.46
N PHE A 158 -6.75 -3.73 17.14
CA PHE A 158 -6.96 -2.53 17.93
C PHE A 158 -7.40 -1.32 17.10
N LYS A 159 -6.71 -1.03 15.97
CA LYS A 159 -7.12 0.01 15.03
C LYS A 159 -8.55 -0.17 14.53
N LYS A 160 -8.97 -1.41 14.30
CA LYS A 160 -10.33 -1.75 13.87
C LYS A 160 -11.36 -1.42 14.95
N ILE A 161 -11.06 -1.72 16.22
CA ILE A 161 -11.90 -1.38 17.37
C ILE A 161 -12.07 0.14 17.48
N LEU A 162 -10.99 0.91 17.30
CA LEU A 162 -11.02 2.37 17.30
C LEU A 162 -11.71 2.99 16.08
N GLY A 163 -12.04 2.20 15.05
CA GLY A 163 -12.60 2.70 13.79
C GLY A 163 -11.63 3.60 13.01
N ILE A 164 -10.31 3.37 13.15
CA ILE A 164 -9.25 4.11 12.44
C ILE A 164 -8.65 3.18 11.40
N SER A 165 -9.23 3.17 10.21
CA SER A 165 -8.73 2.33 9.12
C SER A 165 -7.49 2.93 8.42
N ASN A 166 -7.41 4.26 8.34
CA ASN A 166 -6.35 4.99 7.64
C ASN A 166 -6.15 6.40 8.23
N ILE A 167 -5.17 7.13 7.71
CA ILE A 167 -4.86 8.51 8.14
C ILE A 167 -6.03 9.47 7.88
N GLY A 168 -6.79 9.26 6.81
CA GLY A 168 -7.98 10.07 6.52
C GLY A 168 -9.05 9.91 7.58
N ALA A 169 -9.32 8.68 8.04
CA ALA A 169 -10.25 8.41 9.13
C ALA A 169 -9.78 9.02 10.47
N LEU A 170 -8.46 9.00 10.73
CA LEU A 170 -7.88 9.67 11.89
C LEU A 170 -8.10 11.19 11.81
N ASN A 171 -7.77 11.81 10.68
CA ASN A 171 -7.95 13.24 10.46
C ASN A 171 -9.42 13.66 10.62
N GLU A 172 -10.36 12.86 10.13
CA GLU A 172 -11.79 13.11 10.29
C GLU A 172 -12.21 13.10 11.76
N LYS A 173 -11.68 12.15 12.57
CA LYS A 173 -11.93 12.13 14.02
C LYS A 173 -11.34 13.33 14.73
N ILE A 174 -10.16 13.77 14.32
CA ILE A 174 -9.51 15.00 14.84
C ILE A 174 -10.39 16.22 14.57
N LEU A 175 -10.86 16.38 13.33
CA LEU A 175 -11.71 17.51 12.93
C LEU A 175 -13.07 17.51 13.66
N LYS A 176 -13.60 16.34 14.01
CA LYS A 176 -14.86 16.19 14.76
C LYS A 176 -14.68 16.28 16.29
N ASN A 177 -13.49 16.60 16.79
CA ASN A 177 -13.15 16.65 18.24
C ASN A 177 -13.41 15.34 19.01
N ASN A 178 -13.43 14.19 18.33
CA ASN A 178 -13.66 12.87 18.94
C ASN A 178 -12.33 12.20 19.36
N LEU A 179 -11.40 12.97 19.94
CA LEU A 179 -10.08 12.46 20.36
C LEU A 179 -10.07 11.91 21.79
N ILE A 180 -10.99 12.35 22.64
CA ILE A 180 -11.00 12.01 24.07
C ILE A 180 -11.10 10.49 24.27
N ASP A 181 -12.02 9.84 23.57
CA ASP A 181 -12.19 8.38 23.63
C ASP A 181 -10.95 7.61 23.16
N MET A 182 -10.26 8.15 22.14
CA MET A 182 -9.02 7.57 21.62
C MET A 182 -7.87 7.67 22.62
N ILE A 183 -7.74 8.80 23.29
CA ILE A 183 -6.70 9.03 24.32
C ILE A 183 -6.95 8.07 25.49
N GLN A 184 -8.18 8.01 25.99
CA GLN A 184 -8.55 7.12 27.11
C GLN A 184 -8.28 5.64 26.79
N VAL A 185 -8.64 5.18 25.58
CA VAL A 185 -8.39 3.80 25.17
C VAL A 185 -6.89 3.54 24.99
N SER A 186 -6.13 4.51 24.44
CA SER A 186 -4.66 4.40 24.31
C SER A 186 -3.98 4.32 25.67
N GLU A 187 -4.42 5.11 26.64
CA GLU A 187 -3.88 5.09 28.00
C GLU A 187 -4.21 3.78 28.73
N ALA A 188 -5.42 3.23 28.55
CA ALA A 188 -5.83 1.96 29.13
C ALA A 188 -5.03 0.74 28.63
N ILE A 189 -4.41 0.85 27.46
CA ILE A 189 -3.59 -0.23 26.87
C ILE A 189 -2.13 -0.15 27.31
N HIS A 190 -1.67 1.05 27.70
CA HIS A 190 -0.32 1.25 28.20
C HIS A 190 -0.17 0.97 29.72
N GLN A 191 -1.25 0.65 30.41
CA GLN A 191 -1.26 0.16 31.80
C GLN A 191 -1.18 -1.36 31.85
#